data_716d2336404229d9bc0ab3318065872b
#
_entry.id   716d2336404229d9bc0ab3318065872b
#
_cell.length_a   1.000
_cell.length_b   1.000
_cell.length_c   1.000
_cell.angle_alpha   90.00
_cell.angle_beta   90.00
_cell.angle_gamma   90.00
#
_symmetry.space_group_name_H-M   'P 1'
#
loop_
_entity.id
_entity.type
_entity.pdbx_description
1 polymer ?
#
loop_
_entity_poly.entity_id
_entity_poly.type
_entity_poly.pdbx_seq_one_letter_code
_entity_poly.pdbx_strand_id
1 'polypeptide(L)'
;MEEIQVYSAITASYDKYNDSNNRKVFSNYGRFINPRLNAKIYKVLSHRYIEAEYSVWIDGNATLNCDPELLVEMMEDKEILVFKHPDRNCIYKEAIVCKEHRLDSARVIDSQMNRYRKLKWGEEKGLASCRIIVRKHSKNIELLNNSWWAEITSGSVRDQLSFPVVFDKNIKYIDHPNSYNNEYFTVDHHKELNWIQRKKKRFFSLFNQHD
;
A
#
# COMPACT_ATOMS: atom_id res chain seq x y z
N MET A 1 -18.98 -4.35 -20.37
CA MET A 1 -17.60 -4.24 -19.85
C MET A 1 -17.72 -3.91 -18.37
N GLU A 2 -17.01 -4.62 -17.53
CA GLU A 2 -16.96 -4.35 -16.09
C GLU A 2 -16.32 -2.97 -15.86
N GLU A 3 -16.86 -2.19 -14.95
CA GLU A 3 -16.34 -0.84 -14.72
C GLU A 3 -15.07 -0.93 -13.86
N ILE A 4 -13.95 -0.43 -14.37
CA ILE A 4 -12.64 -0.44 -13.70
C ILE A 4 -12.18 1.00 -13.48
N GLN A 5 -11.92 1.37 -12.23
CA GLN A 5 -11.39 2.68 -11.89
C GLN A 5 -9.92 2.60 -11.46
N VAL A 6 -9.02 3.17 -12.25
CA VAL A 6 -7.63 3.41 -11.85
C VAL A 6 -7.57 4.67 -10.98
N TYR A 7 -6.87 4.60 -9.84
CA TYR A 7 -6.80 5.73 -8.92
C TYR A 7 -5.52 5.77 -8.09
N SER A 8 -5.25 6.94 -7.54
CA SER A 8 -4.10 7.26 -6.70
C SER A 8 -4.47 8.29 -5.64
N ALA A 9 -3.62 8.54 -4.67
CA ALA A 9 -3.76 9.66 -3.76
C ALA A 9 -2.43 10.38 -3.54
N ILE A 10 -2.45 11.71 -3.70
CA ILE A 10 -1.32 12.59 -3.48
C ILE A 10 -1.79 13.73 -2.59
N THR A 11 -1.66 13.55 -1.29
CA THR A 11 -2.19 14.47 -0.28
C THR A 11 -1.15 15.45 0.29
N ALA A 12 0.08 15.40 -0.23
CA ALA A 12 1.17 16.26 0.18
C ALA A 12 1.75 17.03 -1.03
N SER A 13 2.01 18.32 -0.86
CA SER A 13 2.42 19.23 -1.93
C SER A 13 3.80 18.94 -2.56
N TYR A 14 4.56 18.01 -2.01
CA TYR A 14 5.90 17.65 -2.50
C TYR A 14 5.92 16.46 -3.48
N ASP A 15 4.82 15.74 -3.62
CA ASP A 15 4.71 14.68 -4.59
C ASP A 15 4.11 15.21 -5.89
N LYS A 16 4.83 14.97 -7.01
CA LYS A 16 4.31 15.19 -8.35
C LYS A 16 3.94 13.81 -8.92
N TYR A 17 2.79 13.74 -9.54
CA TYR A 17 2.37 12.53 -10.25
C TYR A 17 2.55 12.67 -11.76
N ASN A 18 2.72 11.55 -12.42
CA ASN A 18 2.67 11.47 -13.86
C ASN A 18 1.22 11.21 -14.29
N ASP A 19 0.66 12.02 -15.15
CA ASP A 19 -0.76 11.99 -15.58
C ASP A 19 -1.03 10.96 -16.71
N SER A 20 -0.11 10.04 -16.94
CA SER A 20 -0.11 9.18 -18.13
C SER A 20 -1.21 8.10 -18.17
N ASN A 21 -1.92 7.83 -17.07
CA ASN A 21 -2.85 6.69 -16.96
C ASN A 21 -4.33 7.08 -16.84
N ASN A 22 -4.73 8.28 -17.20
CA ASN A 22 -6.15 8.73 -17.02
C ASN A 22 -6.75 8.32 -15.64
N ARG A 23 -5.95 8.40 -14.58
CA ARG A 23 -6.30 7.96 -13.23
C ARG A 23 -7.00 9.04 -12.43
N LYS A 24 -7.95 8.64 -11.60
CA LYS A 24 -8.55 9.53 -10.60
C LYS A 24 -7.52 9.81 -9.49
N VAL A 25 -7.20 11.08 -9.21
CA VAL A 25 -6.24 11.45 -8.16
C VAL A 25 -6.95 12.15 -7.02
N PHE A 26 -6.85 11.58 -5.82
CA PHE A 26 -7.36 12.17 -4.59
C PHE A 26 -6.28 13.01 -3.91
N SER A 27 -6.60 14.24 -3.50
CA SER A 27 -5.62 15.17 -2.90
C SER A 27 -6.15 15.95 -1.69
N ASN A 28 -7.44 15.87 -1.39
CA ASN A 28 -8.13 16.80 -0.49
C ASN A 28 -8.28 16.32 0.97
N TYR A 29 -7.71 15.18 1.35
CA TYR A 29 -7.78 14.70 2.74
C TYR A 29 -6.55 15.15 3.55
N GLY A 30 -6.77 15.83 4.66
CA GLY A 30 -5.70 16.37 5.50
C GLY A 30 -6.02 16.34 7.00
N ARG A 31 -6.81 15.35 7.46
CA ARG A 31 -7.27 15.29 8.86
C ARG A 31 -6.30 14.59 9.82
N PHE A 32 -5.40 13.75 9.31
CA PHE A 32 -4.41 13.07 10.14
C PHE A 32 -3.14 13.91 10.27
N ILE A 33 -2.60 13.97 11.49
CA ILE A 33 -1.28 14.57 11.76
C ILE A 33 -0.19 13.81 10.99
N ASN A 34 -0.29 12.46 10.95
CA ASN A 34 0.60 11.66 10.12
C ASN A 34 0.17 11.76 8.64
N PRO A 35 0.94 12.45 7.78
CA PRO A 35 0.55 12.70 6.39
C PRO A 35 0.41 11.40 5.57
N ARG A 36 1.08 10.31 5.97
CA ARG A 36 0.93 9.02 5.29
C ARG A 36 -0.48 8.45 5.41
N LEU A 37 -1.17 8.70 6.53
CA LEU A 37 -2.55 8.24 6.72
C LEU A 37 -3.53 8.99 5.83
N ASN A 38 -3.23 10.25 5.47
CA ASN A 38 -4.09 11.04 4.60
C ASN A 38 -4.17 10.47 3.17
N ALA A 39 -3.10 9.91 2.65
CA ALA A 39 -3.13 9.20 1.36
C ALA A 39 -3.66 7.76 1.53
N LYS A 40 -3.27 7.08 2.62
CA LYS A 40 -3.64 5.68 2.85
C LYS A 40 -5.14 5.46 3.07
N ILE A 41 -5.89 6.47 3.53
CA ILE A 41 -7.35 6.31 3.68
C ILE A 41 -8.00 5.97 2.33
N TYR A 42 -7.56 6.58 1.23
CA TYR A 42 -8.05 6.28 -0.11
C TYR A 42 -7.58 4.91 -0.60
N LYS A 43 -6.31 4.58 -0.32
CA LYS A 43 -5.72 3.29 -0.67
C LYS A 43 -6.43 2.13 0.02
N VAL A 44 -6.68 2.27 1.31
CA VAL A 44 -7.16 1.19 2.17
C VAL A 44 -8.67 1.08 2.15
N LEU A 45 -9.39 2.20 2.30
CA LEU A 45 -10.86 2.23 2.30
C LEU A 45 -11.42 2.56 0.90
N SER A 46 -10.88 1.93 -0.14
CA SER A 46 -11.26 2.18 -1.54
C SER A 46 -12.78 2.14 -1.77
N HIS A 47 -13.49 1.21 -1.14
CA HIS A 47 -14.95 1.04 -1.23
C HIS A 47 -15.76 2.27 -0.77
N ARG A 48 -15.14 3.25 -0.12
CA ARG A 48 -15.77 4.53 0.29
C ARG A 48 -15.60 5.65 -0.75
N TYR A 49 -14.76 5.45 -1.76
CA TYR A 49 -14.33 6.50 -2.68
C TYR A 49 -14.47 6.09 -4.15
N ILE A 50 -14.58 4.79 -4.41
CA ILE A 50 -14.68 4.20 -5.74
C ILE A 50 -16.00 3.44 -5.81
N GLU A 51 -16.81 3.77 -6.83
CA GLU A 51 -18.12 3.14 -7.07
C GLU A 51 -18.03 2.02 -8.13
N ALA A 52 -16.95 1.97 -8.91
CA ALA A 52 -16.72 0.95 -9.93
C ALA A 52 -16.66 -0.47 -9.34
N GLU A 53 -17.01 -1.48 -10.12
CA GLU A 53 -16.96 -2.89 -9.72
C GLU A 53 -15.54 -3.34 -9.38
N TYR A 54 -14.55 -2.81 -10.11
CA TYR A 54 -13.13 -3.06 -9.85
C TYR A 54 -12.37 -1.75 -9.66
N SER A 55 -11.32 -1.80 -8.87
CA SER A 55 -10.41 -0.68 -8.72
C SER A 55 -8.95 -1.12 -8.82
N VAL A 56 -8.14 -0.27 -9.42
CA VAL A 56 -6.69 -0.41 -9.49
C VAL A 56 -6.04 0.76 -8.77
N TRP A 57 -5.56 0.51 -7.55
CA TRP A 57 -4.70 1.46 -6.85
C TRP A 57 -3.31 1.46 -7.45
N ILE A 58 -2.76 2.65 -7.69
CA ILE A 58 -1.34 2.83 -8.01
C ILE A 58 -0.73 3.90 -7.12
N ASP A 59 0.45 3.64 -6.58
CA ASP A 59 1.20 4.66 -5.80
C ASP A 59 1.50 5.88 -6.69
N GLY A 60 1.58 7.06 -6.11
CA GLY A 60 1.70 8.33 -6.86
C GLY A 60 2.90 8.41 -7.81
N ASN A 61 3.98 7.68 -7.50
CA ASN A 61 5.19 7.59 -8.31
C ASN A 61 5.24 6.35 -9.23
N ALA A 62 4.13 5.68 -9.42
CA ALA A 62 4.03 4.54 -10.33
C ALA A 62 3.11 4.84 -11.52
N THR A 63 3.36 4.16 -12.64
CA THR A 63 2.60 4.24 -13.88
C THR A 63 2.31 2.84 -14.36
N LEU A 64 1.09 2.54 -14.80
CA LEU A 64 0.76 1.27 -15.45
C LEU A 64 1.31 1.25 -16.88
N ASN A 65 1.87 0.11 -17.27
CA ASN A 65 2.36 -0.17 -18.63
C ASN A 65 1.40 -1.10 -19.41
N CYS A 66 0.38 -1.62 -18.76
CA CYS A 66 -0.62 -2.53 -19.34
C CYS A 66 -2.02 -1.98 -19.13
N ASP A 67 -2.97 -2.54 -19.85
CA ASP A 67 -4.38 -2.23 -19.65
C ASP A 67 -4.87 -2.76 -18.30
N PRO A 68 -5.68 -1.98 -17.55
CA PRO A 68 -6.23 -2.42 -16.27
C PRO A 68 -7.05 -3.71 -16.35
N GLU A 69 -7.72 -3.96 -17.48
CA GLU A 69 -8.49 -5.16 -17.77
C GLU A 69 -7.64 -6.42 -17.65
N LEU A 70 -6.39 -6.39 -18.14
CA LEU A 70 -5.46 -7.51 -18.01
C LEU A 70 -5.21 -7.87 -16.55
N LEU A 71 -5.06 -6.86 -15.69
CA LEU A 71 -4.84 -7.09 -14.26
C LEU A 71 -6.08 -7.67 -13.56
N VAL A 72 -7.28 -7.28 -14.00
CA VAL A 72 -8.54 -7.83 -13.50
C VAL A 72 -8.68 -9.30 -13.93
N GLU A 73 -8.41 -9.64 -15.20
CA GLU A 73 -8.42 -11.01 -15.69
C GLU A 73 -7.44 -11.92 -14.93
N MET A 74 -6.27 -11.41 -14.60
CA MET A 74 -5.25 -12.13 -13.82
C MET A 74 -5.65 -12.41 -12.36
N MET A 75 -6.71 -11.81 -11.85
CA MET A 75 -7.22 -12.12 -10.49
C MET A 75 -7.77 -13.55 -10.39
N GLU A 76 -8.27 -14.12 -11.51
CA GLU A 76 -8.90 -15.44 -11.55
C GLU A 76 -10.08 -15.52 -10.55
N ASP A 77 -10.02 -16.46 -9.60
CA ASP A 77 -11.01 -16.68 -8.54
C ASP A 77 -10.81 -15.77 -7.31
N LYS A 78 -9.78 -14.94 -7.30
CA LYS A 78 -9.44 -14.06 -6.17
C LYS A 78 -10.10 -12.69 -6.28
N GLU A 79 -10.32 -12.08 -5.14
CA GLU A 79 -10.92 -10.74 -5.07
C GLU A 79 -9.88 -9.62 -4.96
N ILE A 80 -8.60 -9.98 -4.79
CA ILE A 80 -7.49 -9.04 -4.68
C ILE A 80 -6.26 -9.58 -5.42
N LEU A 81 -5.60 -8.70 -6.19
CA LEU A 81 -4.34 -9.00 -6.84
C LEU A 81 -3.29 -7.98 -6.42
N VAL A 82 -2.11 -8.47 -6.11
CA VAL A 82 -0.92 -7.66 -5.80
C VAL A 82 0.34 -8.29 -6.38
N PHE A 83 1.36 -7.47 -6.54
CA PHE A 83 2.69 -7.97 -6.90
C PHE A 83 3.45 -8.39 -5.65
N LYS A 84 4.21 -9.48 -5.72
CA LYS A 84 5.09 -9.93 -4.64
C LYS A 84 6.13 -8.87 -4.31
N HIS A 85 6.54 -8.83 -3.05
CA HIS A 85 7.69 -8.03 -2.67
C HIS A 85 8.96 -8.64 -3.30
N PRO A 86 9.81 -7.83 -3.94
CA PRO A 86 10.93 -8.35 -4.73
C PRO A 86 11.96 -9.13 -3.92
N ASP A 87 12.18 -8.72 -2.66
CA ASP A 87 13.31 -9.22 -1.87
C ASP A 87 12.87 -10.13 -0.71
N ARG A 88 11.61 -10.12 -0.35
CA ARG A 88 11.11 -10.81 0.86
C ARG A 88 9.71 -11.38 0.66
N ASN A 89 9.44 -12.47 1.38
CA ASN A 89 8.13 -13.14 1.40
C ASN A 89 7.55 -13.30 2.84
N CYS A 90 8.10 -12.57 3.79
CA CYS A 90 7.80 -12.71 5.22
C CYS A 90 7.64 -11.34 5.88
N ILE A 91 6.49 -11.13 6.55
CA ILE A 91 6.22 -9.87 7.28
C ILE A 91 7.22 -9.63 8.43
N TYR A 92 7.71 -10.68 9.07
CA TYR A 92 8.68 -10.55 10.16
C TYR A 92 10.06 -10.10 9.66
N LYS A 93 10.49 -10.59 8.49
CA LYS A 93 11.71 -10.13 7.81
C LYS A 93 11.56 -8.67 7.36
N GLU A 94 10.39 -8.31 6.82
CA GLU A 94 10.08 -6.91 6.45
C GLU A 94 10.05 -6.00 7.68
N ALA A 95 9.51 -6.46 8.81
CA ALA A 95 9.48 -5.70 10.05
C ALA A 95 10.88 -5.33 10.57
N ILE A 96 11.87 -6.22 10.40
CA ILE A 96 13.27 -5.93 10.74
C ILE A 96 13.78 -4.77 9.87
N VAL A 97 13.61 -4.86 8.56
CA VAL A 97 14.05 -3.83 7.61
C VAL A 97 13.35 -2.49 7.87
N CYS A 98 12.03 -2.52 8.17
CA CYS A 98 11.29 -1.30 8.52
C CYS A 98 11.88 -0.61 9.76
N LYS A 99 12.34 -1.37 10.76
CA LYS A 99 12.99 -0.81 11.97
C LYS A 99 14.38 -0.26 11.66
N GLU A 100 15.21 -1.00 10.93
CA GLU A 100 16.55 -0.59 10.52
C GLU A 100 16.53 0.73 9.74
N HIS A 101 15.58 0.87 8.82
CA HIS A 101 15.38 2.09 8.04
C HIS A 101 14.53 3.17 8.74
N ARG A 102 14.11 2.93 9.98
CA ARG A 102 13.28 3.87 10.78
C ARG A 102 12.03 4.34 10.00
N LEU A 103 11.37 3.39 9.34
CA LEU A 103 10.18 3.68 8.54
C LEU A 103 8.93 3.88 9.41
N ASP A 104 8.97 3.38 10.65
CA ASP A 104 7.97 3.59 11.69
C ASP A 104 8.60 3.29 13.07
N SER A 105 7.85 3.53 14.17
CA SER A 105 8.29 3.24 15.52
C SER A 105 8.59 1.75 15.72
N ALA A 106 9.80 1.44 16.20
CA ALA A 106 10.18 0.06 16.48
C ALA A 106 9.24 -0.60 17.50
N ARG A 107 8.80 0.14 18.53
CA ARG A 107 7.86 -0.33 19.55
C ARG A 107 6.52 -0.74 18.93
N VAL A 108 5.99 0.07 18.04
CA VAL A 108 4.72 -0.21 17.36
C VAL A 108 4.84 -1.44 16.48
N ILE A 109 5.91 -1.52 15.66
CA ILE A 109 6.18 -2.67 14.80
C ILE A 109 6.32 -3.96 15.63
N ASP A 110 7.12 -3.94 16.72
CA ASP A 110 7.32 -5.11 17.56
C ASP A 110 6.03 -5.57 18.26
N SER A 111 5.22 -4.62 18.74
CA SER A 111 3.92 -4.93 19.34
C SER A 111 2.99 -5.64 18.32
N GLN A 112 2.91 -5.14 17.09
CA GLN A 112 2.11 -5.72 16.02
C GLN A 112 2.62 -7.11 15.62
N MET A 113 3.92 -7.28 15.43
CA MET A 113 4.53 -8.58 15.09
C MET A 113 4.35 -9.61 16.22
N ASN A 114 4.45 -9.21 17.47
CA ASN A 114 4.18 -10.09 18.62
C ASN A 114 2.72 -10.53 18.68
N ARG A 115 1.78 -9.65 18.35
CA ARG A 115 0.36 -10.01 18.23
C ARG A 115 0.14 -11.05 17.14
N TYR A 116 0.75 -10.89 15.96
CA TYR A 116 0.61 -11.87 14.87
C TYR A 116 1.25 -13.22 15.19
N ARG A 117 2.38 -13.26 15.94
CA ARG A 117 2.94 -14.52 16.46
C ARG A 117 1.98 -15.23 17.44
N LYS A 118 1.32 -14.47 18.33
CA LYS A 118 0.30 -15.03 19.23
C LYS A 118 -0.90 -15.61 18.48
N LEU A 119 -1.27 -15.01 17.34
CA LEU A 119 -2.27 -15.53 16.43
C LEU A 119 -1.76 -16.69 15.55
N LYS A 120 -0.53 -17.15 15.76
CA LYS A 120 0.15 -18.23 15.03
C LYS A 120 0.28 -17.94 13.52
N TRP A 121 0.38 -16.66 13.13
CA TRP A 121 0.69 -16.31 11.76
C TRP A 121 2.11 -16.79 11.41
N GLY A 122 2.20 -17.69 10.43
CA GLY A 122 3.47 -18.33 10.05
C GLY A 122 4.41 -17.40 9.29
N GLU A 123 5.65 -17.82 9.18
CA GLU A 123 6.63 -17.22 8.29
C GLU A 123 6.34 -17.60 6.83
N GLU A 124 6.86 -16.84 5.89
CA GLU A 124 6.83 -17.12 4.44
C GLU A 124 5.42 -17.26 3.83
N LYS A 125 4.44 -16.59 4.44
CA LYS A 125 3.05 -16.53 3.97
C LYS A 125 2.82 -15.55 2.80
N GLY A 126 3.90 -15.04 2.20
CA GLY A 126 3.85 -14.01 1.18
C GLY A 126 3.98 -12.59 1.75
N LEU A 127 4.49 -11.71 0.91
CA LEU A 127 4.59 -10.28 1.19
C LEU A 127 4.25 -9.49 -0.07
N ALA A 128 3.30 -8.57 0.05
CA ALA A 128 2.90 -7.71 -1.05
C ALA A 128 3.79 -6.46 -1.15
N SER A 129 4.11 -6.01 -2.35
CA SER A 129 4.74 -4.72 -2.56
C SER A 129 3.79 -3.56 -2.24
N CYS A 130 2.49 -3.78 -2.34
CA CYS A 130 1.39 -2.82 -2.12
C CYS A 130 1.44 -1.55 -3.00
N ARG A 131 2.31 -1.47 -4.01
CA ARG A 131 2.38 -0.33 -4.94
C ARG A 131 1.21 -0.31 -5.91
N ILE A 132 0.85 -1.49 -6.37
CA ILE A 132 -0.32 -1.74 -7.21
C ILE A 132 -1.22 -2.71 -6.46
N ILE A 133 -2.51 -2.39 -6.37
CA ILE A 133 -3.50 -3.27 -5.74
C ILE A 133 -4.75 -3.26 -6.59
N VAL A 134 -5.10 -4.40 -7.15
CA VAL A 134 -6.36 -4.59 -7.87
C VAL A 134 -7.38 -5.21 -6.92
N ARG A 135 -8.61 -4.72 -6.93
CA ARG A 135 -9.68 -5.20 -6.05
C ARG A 135 -11.00 -5.34 -6.79
N LYS A 136 -11.72 -6.41 -6.51
CA LYS A 136 -13.15 -6.50 -6.74
C LYS A 136 -13.88 -5.86 -5.55
N HIS A 137 -14.83 -4.95 -5.82
CA HIS A 137 -15.60 -4.28 -4.76
C HIS A 137 -16.77 -5.15 -4.30
N SER A 138 -16.46 -6.24 -3.61
CA SER A 138 -17.42 -7.13 -2.95
C SER A 138 -17.64 -6.72 -1.49
N LYS A 139 -18.72 -7.25 -0.89
CA LYS A 139 -18.99 -7.08 0.55
C LYS A 139 -17.87 -7.65 1.43
N ASN A 140 -17.26 -8.75 0.99
CA ASN A 140 -16.11 -9.36 1.67
C ASN A 140 -14.91 -8.42 1.68
N ILE A 141 -14.56 -7.83 0.52
CA ILE A 141 -13.43 -6.88 0.40
C ILE A 141 -13.70 -5.59 1.18
N GLU A 142 -14.94 -5.13 1.28
CA GLU A 142 -15.31 -4.00 2.15
C GLU A 142 -14.96 -4.29 3.61
N LEU A 143 -15.32 -5.46 4.12
CA LEU A 143 -15.01 -5.87 5.50
C LEU A 143 -13.50 -6.01 5.74
N LEU A 144 -12.78 -6.61 4.78
CA LEU A 144 -11.33 -6.75 4.85
C LEU A 144 -10.61 -5.39 4.77
N ASN A 145 -11.07 -4.47 3.94
CA ASN A 145 -10.56 -3.10 3.89
C ASN A 145 -10.73 -2.36 5.23
N ASN A 146 -11.90 -2.49 5.89
CA ASN A 146 -12.12 -1.91 7.21
C ASN A 146 -11.20 -2.54 8.25
N SER A 147 -10.99 -3.86 8.21
CA SER A 147 -10.05 -4.56 9.09
C SER A 147 -8.61 -4.11 8.83
N TRP A 148 -8.21 -3.93 7.57
CA TRP A 148 -6.88 -3.43 7.23
C TRP A 148 -6.66 -1.98 7.71
N TRP A 149 -7.70 -1.15 7.62
CA TRP A 149 -7.64 0.20 8.17
C TRP A 149 -7.45 0.19 9.70
N ALA A 150 -8.16 -0.68 10.40
CA ALA A 150 -7.98 -0.85 11.84
C ALA A 150 -6.54 -1.29 12.20
N GLU A 151 -5.95 -2.23 11.44
CA GLU A 151 -4.56 -2.67 11.62
C GLU A 151 -3.55 -1.53 11.42
N ILE A 152 -3.73 -0.69 10.40
CA ILE A 152 -2.85 0.45 10.10
C ILE A 152 -2.97 1.56 11.15
N THR A 153 -4.18 1.80 11.66
CA THR A 153 -4.41 2.90 12.62
C THR A 153 -4.08 2.52 14.06
N SER A 154 -4.14 1.24 14.42
CA SER A 154 -3.77 0.72 15.75
C SER A 154 -2.35 0.13 15.82
N GLY A 155 -1.73 -0.10 14.68
CA GLY A 155 -0.40 -0.68 14.52
C GLY A 155 0.50 0.20 13.66
N SER A 156 1.41 -0.45 12.93
CA SER A 156 2.32 0.26 12.04
C SER A 156 1.59 0.82 10.82
N VAL A 157 1.94 2.05 10.44
CA VAL A 157 1.49 2.68 9.18
C VAL A 157 2.12 2.01 7.93
N ARG A 158 3.00 1.03 8.13
CA ARG A 158 3.56 0.21 7.05
C ARG A 158 2.52 -0.84 6.61
N ASP A 159 1.80 -0.53 5.55
CA ASP A 159 0.71 -1.33 4.99
C ASP A 159 1.11 -2.77 4.67
N GLN A 160 2.33 -3.00 4.20
CA GLN A 160 2.88 -4.31 3.88
C GLN A 160 2.91 -5.29 5.08
N LEU A 161 3.04 -4.77 6.32
CA LEU A 161 3.12 -5.61 7.52
C LEU A 161 1.79 -6.26 7.88
N SER A 162 0.68 -5.60 7.60
CA SER A 162 -0.66 -6.08 7.94
C SER A 162 -1.44 -6.64 6.74
N PHE A 163 -1.10 -6.24 5.51
CA PHE A 163 -1.82 -6.64 4.32
C PHE A 163 -1.97 -8.16 4.17
N PRO A 164 -0.89 -8.98 4.22
CA PRO A 164 -1.03 -10.43 4.07
C PRO A 164 -1.87 -11.07 5.16
N VAL A 165 -1.78 -10.54 6.38
CA VAL A 165 -2.51 -11.08 7.54
C VAL A 165 -4.02 -10.85 7.42
N VAL A 166 -4.42 -9.69 6.87
CA VAL A 166 -5.84 -9.35 6.73
C VAL A 166 -6.47 -10.04 5.53
N PHE A 167 -5.78 -10.07 4.38
CA PHE A 167 -6.36 -10.57 3.14
C PHE A 167 -6.11 -12.06 2.90
N ASP A 168 -5.08 -12.65 3.50
CA ASP A 168 -4.73 -14.07 3.50
C ASP A 168 -5.06 -14.81 2.17
N LYS A 169 -5.99 -15.76 2.22
CA LYS A 169 -6.39 -16.60 1.07
C LYS A 169 -7.08 -15.85 -0.08
N ASN A 170 -7.47 -14.59 0.13
CA ASN A 170 -8.12 -13.78 -0.91
C ASN A 170 -7.13 -13.18 -1.91
N ILE A 171 -5.82 -13.33 -1.68
CA ILE A 171 -4.77 -12.67 -2.46
C ILE A 171 -4.35 -13.55 -3.64
N LYS A 172 -4.33 -12.95 -4.84
CA LYS A 172 -3.52 -13.41 -5.98
C LYS A 172 -2.20 -12.67 -5.95
N TYR A 173 -1.11 -13.39 -5.82
CA TYR A 173 0.24 -12.84 -5.91
C TYR A 173 0.80 -13.03 -7.31
N ILE A 174 1.27 -11.95 -7.92
CA ILE A 174 1.95 -11.97 -9.22
C ILE A 174 3.45 -11.77 -9.01
N ASP A 175 4.23 -12.64 -9.64
CA ASP A 175 5.68 -12.46 -9.76
C ASP A 175 5.98 -11.39 -10.82
N HIS A 176 7.08 -10.67 -10.63
CA HIS A 176 7.58 -9.74 -11.64
C HIS A 176 9.13 -9.72 -11.63
N PRO A 177 9.74 -9.66 -12.80
CA PRO A 177 11.20 -9.81 -12.92
C PRO A 177 11.98 -8.59 -12.43
N ASN A 178 11.32 -7.41 -12.38
CA ASN A 178 11.92 -6.15 -11.98
C ASN A 178 10.95 -5.32 -11.13
N SER A 179 11.41 -4.83 -9.99
CA SER A 179 10.62 -4.07 -9.01
C SER A 179 10.28 -2.65 -9.44
N TYR A 180 10.97 -2.11 -10.43
CA TYR A 180 10.86 -0.70 -10.81
C TYR A 180 10.38 -0.49 -12.23
N ASN A 181 10.67 -1.44 -13.14
CA ASN A 181 10.24 -1.36 -14.54
C ASN A 181 10.02 -2.76 -15.08
N ASN A 182 8.79 -3.08 -15.43
CA ASN A 182 8.38 -4.36 -15.99
C ASN A 182 7.20 -4.17 -16.96
N GLU A 183 6.67 -5.25 -17.50
CA GLU A 183 5.55 -5.23 -18.44
C GLU A 183 4.25 -4.65 -17.85
N TYR A 184 4.07 -4.69 -16.52
CA TYR A 184 2.85 -4.23 -15.85
C TYR A 184 2.95 -2.78 -15.36
N PHE A 185 4.12 -2.36 -14.88
CA PHE A 185 4.28 -1.01 -14.33
C PHE A 185 5.73 -0.51 -14.35
N THR A 186 5.85 0.80 -14.28
CA THR A 186 7.10 1.53 -14.03
C THR A 186 6.97 2.33 -12.74
N VAL A 187 8.02 2.36 -11.92
CA VAL A 187 8.10 3.19 -10.70
C VAL A 187 9.19 4.22 -10.86
N ASP A 188 8.80 5.48 -10.85
CA ASP A 188 9.77 6.58 -10.85
C ASP A 188 10.47 6.66 -9.50
N HIS A 189 11.79 6.83 -9.53
CA HIS A 189 12.52 7.15 -8.32
C HIS A 189 12.06 8.51 -7.79
N HIS A 190 11.74 8.60 -6.51
CA HIS A 190 11.50 9.88 -5.86
C HIS A 190 12.69 10.80 -6.16
N LYS A 191 12.41 11.97 -6.77
CA LYS A 191 13.46 12.99 -6.92
C LYS A 191 14.10 13.21 -5.57
N GLU A 192 15.41 13.19 -5.51
CA GLU A 192 16.12 13.41 -4.26
C GLU A 192 15.58 14.66 -3.57
N LEU A 193 15.02 14.47 -2.37
CA LEU A 193 14.57 15.58 -1.56
C LEU A 193 15.75 16.53 -1.36
N ASN A 194 15.59 17.79 -1.70
CA ASN A 194 16.62 18.77 -1.36
C ASN A 194 16.82 18.83 0.16
N TRP A 195 17.94 19.36 0.64
CA TRP A 195 18.30 19.34 2.06
C TRP A 195 17.23 19.98 2.98
N ILE A 196 16.47 20.96 2.50
CA ILE A 196 15.36 21.62 3.23
C ILE A 196 14.20 20.62 3.42
N GLN A 197 13.86 19.87 2.40
CA GLN A 197 12.82 18.84 2.43
C GLN A 197 13.22 17.65 3.32
N ARG A 198 14.52 17.28 3.30
CA ARG A 198 15.09 16.28 4.23
C ARG A 198 15.03 16.77 5.68
N LYS A 199 15.34 18.06 5.95
CA LYS A 199 15.19 18.65 7.28
C LYS A 199 13.73 18.68 7.74
N LYS A 200 12.79 19.10 6.90
CA LYS A 200 11.35 19.06 7.22
C LYS A 200 10.89 17.64 7.51
N LYS A 201 11.26 16.64 6.69
CA LYS A 201 10.94 15.25 6.91
C LYS A 201 11.50 14.72 8.23
N ARG A 202 12.72 15.11 8.59
CA ARG A 202 13.40 14.76 9.85
C ARG A 202 12.74 15.45 11.05
N PHE A 203 12.33 16.72 10.91
CA PHE A 203 11.62 17.47 11.94
C PHE A 203 10.27 16.81 12.28
N PHE A 204 9.46 16.49 11.28
CA PHE A 204 8.20 15.77 11.46
C PHE A 204 8.38 14.35 12.03
N SER A 205 9.49 13.66 11.73
CA SER A 205 9.77 12.34 12.31
C SER A 205 10.18 12.41 13.78
N LEU A 206 10.73 13.53 14.25
CA LEU A 206 11.11 13.74 15.65
C LEU A 206 9.89 13.98 16.55
N PHE A 207 8.84 14.63 16.04
CA PHE A 207 7.58 14.81 16.78
C PHE A 207 6.78 13.53 16.94
N ASN A 208 7.01 12.52 16.10
CA ASN A 208 6.38 11.20 16.21
C ASN A 208 7.17 10.21 17.10
N GLN A 209 8.21 10.66 17.81
CA GLN A 209 9.03 9.80 18.70
C GLN A 209 8.77 10.03 20.19
N HIS A 210 7.86 10.92 20.56
CA HIS A 210 7.57 11.28 21.95
C HIS A 210 6.08 11.12 22.29
N ASP A 211 5.52 9.92 22.03
CA ASP A 211 4.33 9.43 22.74
C ASP A 211 4.38 7.89 22.83
#